data_9eab5a65f2bef922e06c360f8ec8298a
#
_entry.id   9eab5a65f2bef922e06c360f8ec8298a
#
_cell.length_a   1.000
_cell.length_b   1.000
_cell.length_c   1.000
_cell.angle_alpha   90.00
_cell.angle_beta   90.00
_cell.angle_gamma   90.00
#
_symmetry.space_group_name_H-M   'P 1'
#
loop_
_entity.id
_entity.type
_entity.pdbx_description
1 polymer ?
#
loop_
_entity_poly.entity_id
_entity_poly.type
_entity_poly.pdbx_seq_one_letter_code
_entity_poly.pdbx_strand_id
1 'polypeptide(L)'
;MLKNEHIDCGKEFDWGLASADYAKYRDIYPNEFYNKIVDLGYCKGGQRVLDLATGTGVLPRNMYKYGAEWIGTDISENQIKFARELSRGLDINYIISSAENLDFPENNFDVITACQCFMYFNQSVLFPKAYKWLKPNGHFLIMFMAWLPFESELAMESEKLVLKYNPSWSGRGMTRYEVTAPEMSKSLFDVANTVSFDIDLPFTRETWHGRIKACRGIGASNLNTEEILNWEKEHKKLLSLYPEHFTIPHYVTILDLKCRSNG
;
A
#
# COMPACT_ATOMS: atom_id res chain seq x y z
N MET A 1 16.35 -6.76 3.32
CA MET A 1 15.79 -7.19 2.02
C MET A 1 14.68 -8.18 2.25
N LEU A 2 13.62 -8.11 1.46
CA LEU A 2 12.47 -9.01 1.51
C LEU A 2 12.58 -10.01 0.36
N LYS A 3 12.18 -11.26 0.60
CA LYS A 3 12.10 -12.29 -0.41
C LYS A 3 10.77 -13.02 -0.28
N ASN A 4 10.07 -13.18 -1.39
CA ASN A 4 8.84 -13.96 -1.46
C ASN A 4 8.83 -14.73 -2.79
N GLU A 5 8.70 -16.04 -2.75
CA GLU A 5 8.79 -16.95 -3.91
C GLU A 5 7.73 -16.64 -5.00
N HIS A 6 6.58 -16.08 -4.58
CA HIS A 6 5.48 -15.73 -5.48
C HIS A 6 5.59 -14.32 -6.06
N ILE A 7 6.59 -13.54 -5.65
CA ILE A 7 6.80 -12.15 -6.04
C ILE A 7 8.12 -12.03 -6.79
N ASP A 8 8.10 -11.42 -7.97
CA ASP A 8 9.27 -11.14 -8.81
C ASP A 8 10.16 -12.38 -9.04
N CYS A 9 9.54 -13.56 -9.21
CA CYS A 9 10.22 -14.85 -9.37
C CYS A 9 11.18 -15.16 -8.20
N GLY A 10 10.83 -14.77 -6.98
CA GLY A 10 11.64 -14.98 -5.79
C GLY A 10 12.87 -14.08 -5.69
N LYS A 11 13.00 -13.04 -6.49
CA LYS A 11 14.07 -12.05 -6.33
C LYS A 11 13.86 -11.20 -5.09
N GLU A 12 14.96 -10.84 -4.47
CA GLU A 12 14.95 -9.94 -3.32
C GLU A 12 14.61 -8.51 -3.74
N PHE A 13 13.96 -7.77 -2.85
CA PHE A 13 13.66 -6.34 -3.00
C PHE A 13 13.76 -5.64 -1.64
N ASP A 14 13.94 -4.32 -1.66
CA ASP A 14 14.04 -3.51 -0.44
C ASP A 14 13.32 -2.17 -0.61
N TRP A 15 12.18 -2.02 0.04
CA TRP A 15 11.43 -0.78 0.06
C TRP A 15 12.18 0.39 0.71
N GLY A 16 13.18 0.08 1.56
CA GLY A 16 14.06 1.07 2.17
C GLY A 16 14.88 1.85 1.15
N LEU A 17 15.26 1.22 0.02
CA LEU A 17 16.00 1.88 -1.07
C LEU A 17 15.16 2.94 -1.80
N ALA A 18 13.86 2.72 -1.92
CA ALA A 18 12.94 3.63 -2.59
C ALA A 18 12.30 4.66 -1.65
N SER A 19 12.65 4.71 -0.35
CA SER A 19 11.91 5.47 0.66
C SER A 19 11.80 6.97 0.36
N ALA A 20 12.85 7.59 -0.20
CA ALA A 20 12.83 9.01 -0.55
C ALA A 20 11.87 9.31 -1.71
N ASP A 21 11.94 8.52 -2.78
CA ASP A 21 11.01 8.64 -3.91
C ASP A 21 9.59 8.24 -3.50
N TYR A 22 9.46 7.26 -2.63
CA TYR A 22 8.18 6.84 -2.04
C TYR A 22 7.55 8.00 -1.27
N ALA A 23 8.29 8.65 -0.37
CA ALA A 23 7.83 9.78 0.40
C ALA A 23 7.37 10.96 -0.47
N LYS A 24 8.04 11.19 -1.61
CA LYS A 24 7.75 12.30 -2.51
C LYS A 24 6.59 12.01 -3.47
N TYR A 25 6.45 10.77 -3.96
CA TYR A 25 5.60 10.47 -5.11
C TYR A 25 4.50 9.43 -4.86
N ARG A 26 4.41 8.87 -3.64
CA ARG A 26 3.42 7.82 -3.33
C ARG A 26 2.24 8.29 -2.49
N ASP A 27 2.23 9.55 -2.07
CA ASP A 27 1.09 10.17 -1.40
C ASP A 27 0.07 10.64 -2.46
N ILE A 28 -0.61 9.68 -3.07
CA ILE A 28 -1.47 9.89 -4.23
C ILE A 28 -2.92 9.49 -4.02
N TYR A 29 -3.27 8.98 -2.82
CA TYR A 29 -4.67 8.61 -2.58
C TYR A 29 -5.54 9.85 -2.56
N PRO A 30 -6.63 9.89 -3.36
CA PRO A 30 -7.52 11.03 -3.40
C PRO A 30 -8.44 11.06 -2.17
N ASN A 31 -9.04 12.20 -1.89
CA ASN A 31 -9.98 12.33 -0.77
C ASN A 31 -11.14 11.34 -0.84
N GLU A 32 -11.57 10.95 -2.04
CA GLU A 32 -12.62 9.96 -2.26
C GLU A 32 -12.25 8.60 -1.65
N PHE A 33 -10.99 8.17 -1.77
CA PHE A 33 -10.49 6.96 -1.13
C PHE A 33 -10.63 7.02 0.40
N TYR A 34 -10.18 8.11 1.01
CA TYR A 34 -10.26 8.29 2.47
C TYR A 34 -11.70 8.44 2.95
N ASN A 35 -12.51 9.22 2.25
CA ASN A 35 -13.93 9.41 2.57
C ASN A 35 -14.67 8.06 2.52
N LYS A 36 -14.36 7.20 1.56
CA LYS A 36 -14.97 5.87 1.47
C LYS A 36 -14.71 5.03 2.71
N ILE A 37 -13.50 5.07 3.28
CA ILE A 37 -13.15 4.37 4.53
C ILE A 37 -13.97 4.94 5.71
N VAL A 38 -14.08 6.26 5.79
CA VAL A 38 -14.86 6.94 6.83
C VAL A 38 -16.37 6.66 6.71
N ASP A 39 -16.90 6.67 5.50
CA ASP A 39 -18.32 6.37 5.20
C ASP A 39 -18.70 4.94 5.59
N LEU A 40 -17.76 4.00 5.45
CA LEU A 40 -17.90 2.63 5.96
C LEU A 40 -17.88 2.56 7.50
N GLY A 41 -17.55 3.66 8.18
CA GLY A 41 -17.55 3.74 9.63
C GLY A 41 -16.17 3.58 10.28
N TYR A 42 -15.08 3.57 9.51
CA TYR A 42 -13.73 3.24 9.99
C TYR A 42 -12.79 4.43 10.06
N CYS A 43 -11.73 4.29 10.88
CA CYS A 43 -10.62 5.23 11.03
C CYS A 43 -11.05 6.66 11.44
N LYS A 44 -12.02 6.77 12.34
CA LYS A 44 -12.60 8.02 12.83
C LYS A 44 -12.55 8.17 14.35
N GLY A 45 -12.96 9.31 14.86
CA GLY A 45 -12.92 9.66 16.29
C GLY A 45 -13.46 8.56 17.21
N GLY A 46 -12.72 8.29 18.29
CA GLY A 46 -12.99 7.24 19.26
C GLY A 46 -12.48 5.86 18.88
N GLN A 47 -11.89 5.69 17.68
CA GLN A 47 -11.31 4.42 17.25
C GLN A 47 -9.78 4.44 17.40
N ARG A 48 -9.22 3.29 17.74
CA ARG A 48 -7.79 3.02 17.75
C ARG A 48 -7.44 2.13 16.55
N VAL A 49 -6.53 2.59 15.71
CA VAL A 49 -6.21 1.98 14.42
C VAL A 49 -4.75 1.54 14.38
N LEU A 50 -4.51 0.30 13.92
CA LEU A 50 -3.19 -0.23 13.60
C LEU A 50 -3.03 -0.28 12.08
N ASP A 51 -2.06 0.46 11.53
CA ASP A 51 -1.72 0.42 10.10
C ASP A 51 -0.47 -0.46 9.88
N LEU A 52 -0.65 -1.61 9.27
CA LEU A 52 0.40 -2.59 9.00
C LEU A 52 1.14 -2.23 7.72
N ALA A 53 2.49 -2.33 7.76
CA ALA A 53 3.39 -1.91 6.68
C ALA A 53 3.04 -0.51 6.17
N THR A 54 2.96 0.43 7.11
CA THR A 54 2.50 1.81 6.92
C THR A 54 3.34 2.62 5.93
N GLY A 55 4.53 2.12 5.58
CA GLY A 55 5.47 2.82 4.72
C GLY A 55 5.86 4.18 5.30
N THR A 56 5.73 5.22 4.50
CA THR A 56 5.97 6.61 4.93
C THR A 56 4.79 7.23 5.68
N GLY A 57 3.86 6.42 6.19
CA GLY A 57 2.71 6.86 6.97
C GLY A 57 1.62 7.56 6.15
N VAL A 58 1.47 7.21 4.88
CA VAL A 58 0.51 7.87 3.97
C VAL A 58 -0.92 7.79 4.51
N LEU A 59 -1.36 6.59 4.90
CA LEU A 59 -2.73 6.38 5.38
C LEU A 59 -2.97 7.11 6.72
N PRO A 60 -2.21 6.87 7.80
CA PRO A 60 -2.45 7.53 9.08
C PRO A 60 -2.31 9.06 9.02
N ARG A 61 -1.36 9.61 8.25
CA ARG A 61 -1.19 11.07 8.11
C ARG A 61 -2.41 11.73 7.47
N ASN A 62 -2.89 11.19 6.36
CA ASN A 62 -4.00 11.78 5.63
C ASN A 62 -5.35 11.55 6.33
N MET A 63 -5.47 10.49 7.11
CA MET A 63 -6.67 10.19 7.88
C MET A 63 -6.66 10.75 9.31
N TYR A 64 -5.56 11.31 9.79
CA TYR A 64 -5.45 11.90 11.13
C TYR A 64 -6.55 12.91 11.43
N LYS A 65 -6.94 13.71 10.44
CA LYS A 65 -8.00 14.73 10.53
C LYS A 65 -9.38 14.18 10.92
N TYR A 66 -9.61 12.87 10.76
CA TYR A 66 -10.88 12.24 11.14
C TYR A 66 -10.92 11.77 12.61
N GLY A 67 -9.82 11.95 13.35
CA GLY A 67 -9.80 11.88 14.82
C GLY A 67 -9.57 10.48 15.40
N ALA A 68 -9.17 9.49 14.63
CA ALA A 68 -8.72 8.19 15.15
C ALA A 68 -7.33 8.31 15.81
N GLU A 69 -7.05 7.44 16.79
CA GLU A 69 -5.71 7.20 17.35
C GLU A 69 -4.96 6.22 16.43
N TRP A 70 -3.74 6.58 16.00
CA TRP A 70 -3.01 5.80 15.01
C TRP A 70 -1.71 5.21 15.55
N ILE A 71 -1.50 3.92 15.24
CA ILE A 71 -0.19 3.26 15.32
C ILE A 71 0.14 2.76 13.93
N GLY A 72 1.26 3.21 13.34
CA GLY A 72 1.79 2.71 12.08
C GLY A 72 3.00 1.81 12.31
N THR A 73 3.11 0.72 11.58
CA THR A 73 4.24 -0.21 11.70
C THR A 73 4.83 -0.51 10.33
N ASP A 74 6.14 -0.60 10.23
CA ASP A 74 6.85 -1.04 9.03
C ASP A 74 8.15 -1.73 9.40
N ILE A 75 8.57 -2.70 8.59
CA ILE A 75 9.84 -3.41 8.79
C ILE A 75 11.04 -2.53 8.40
N SER A 76 10.84 -1.55 7.51
CA SER A 76 11.88 -0.68 7.00
C SER A 76 12.09 0.54 7.90
N GLU A 77 13.28 0.62 8.50
CA GLU A 77 13.69 1.79 9.29
C GLU A 77 13.64 3.09 8.48
N ASN A 78 14.06 3.03 7.19
CA ASN A 78 14.04 4.19 6.31
C ASN A 78 12.60 4.67 6.03
N GLN A 79 11.65 3.77 5.84
CA GLN A 79 10.24 4.13 5.69
C GLN A 79 9.72 4.83 6.95
N ILE A 80 9.96 4.27 8.13
CA ILE A 80 9.53 4.85 9.40
C ILE A 80 10.21 6.19 9.67
N LYS A 81 11.47 6.37 9.27
CA LYS A 81 12.13 7.68 9.37
C LYS A 81 11.34 8.75 8.61
N PHE A 82 11.00 8.50 7.34
CA PHE A 82 10.18 9.44 6.56
C PHE A 82 8.76 9.59 7.14
N ALA A 83 8.15 8.50 7.64
CA ALA A 83 6.84 8.59 8.28
C ALA A 83 6.86 9.58 9.46
N ARG A 84 7.85 9.49 10.34
CA ARG A 84 8.04 10.42 11.47
C ARG A 84 8.32 11.86 11.02
N GLU A 85 9.15 12.04 10.00
CA GLU A 85 9.46 13.37 9.46
C GLU A 85 8.24 14.05 8.85
N LEU A 86 7.46 13.33 8.07
CA LEU A 86 6.26 13.83 7.41
C LEU A 86 5.06 13.99 8.36
N SER A 87 5.09 13.34 9.53
CA SER A 87 4.04 13.42 10.56
C SER A 87 4.36 14.43 11.66
N ARG A 88 5.33 15.33 11.48
CA ARG A 88 5.66 16.33 12.52
C ARG A 88 4.42 17.13 12.90
N GLY A 89 4.13 17.17 14.19
CA GLY A 89 2.95 17.85 14.74
C GLY A 89 1.67 17.01 14.78
N LEU A 90 1.72 15.76 14.31
CA LEU A 90 0.63 14.79 14.45
C LEU A 90 1.00 13.78 15.54
N ASP A 91 0.03 13.41 16.36
CA ASP A 91 0.18 12.38 17.41
C ASP A 91 -0.05 10.99 16.81
N ILE A 92 0.94 10.50 16.05
CA ILE A 92 0.95 9.18 15.42
C ILE A 92 2.16 8.41 15.93
N ASN A 93 1.93 7.23 16.50
CA ASN A 93 3.01 6.37 16.98
C ASN A 93 3.51 5.47 15.83
N TYR A 94 4.84 5.43 15.59
CA TYR A 94 5.46 4.59 14.57
C TYR A 94 6.44 3.58 15.18
N ILE A 95 6.27 2.29 14.84
CA ILE A 95 7.06 1.17 15.34
C ILE A 95 7.78 0.48 14.17
N ILE A 96 9.09 0.22 14.34
CA ILE A 96 9.87 -0.56 13.38
C ILE A 96 9.74 -2.04 13.76
N SER A 97 8.98 -2.79 12.99
CA SER A 97 8.80 -4.24 13.17
C SER A 97 8.14 -4.86 11.94
N SER A 98 8.42 -6.14 11.67
CA SER A 98 7.55 -6.90 10.77
C SER A 98 6.20 -7.15 11.45
N ALA A 99 5.13 -7.28 10.65
CA ALA A 99 3.79 -7.54 11.17
C ALA A 99 3.72 -8.83 11.99
N GLU A 100 4.48 -9.84 11.59
CA GLU A 100 4.55 -11.16 12.25
C GLU A 100 5.21 -11.11 13.63
N ASN A 101 6.12 -10.14 13.84
CA ASN A 101 6.87 -9.99 15.10
C ASN A 101 6.21 -9.02 16.10
N LEU A 102 5.15 -8.31 15.66
CA LEU A 102 4.39 -7.44 16.56
C LEU A 102 3.73 -8.26 17.67
N ASP A 103 3.62 -7.63 18.84
CA ASP A 103 2.88 -8.14 19.97
C ASP A 103 2.12 -6.99 20.65
N PHE A 104 0.80 -7.08 20.65
CA PHE A 104 -0.09 -6.10 21.29
C PHE A 104 -1.03 -6.81 22.25
N PRO A 105 -1.54 -6.10 23.28
CA PRO A 105 -2.60 -6.62 24.13
C PRO A 105 -3.83 -7.07 23.33
N GLU A 106 -4.55 -8.03 23.88
CA GLU A 106 -5.83 -8.45 23.30
C GLU A 106 -6.86 -7.31 23.37
N ASN A 107 -7.77 -7.27 22.40
CA ASN A 107 -8.86 -6.28 22.33
C ASN A 107 -8.37 -4.81 22.35
N ASN A 108 -7.28 -4.54 21.66
CA ASN A 108 -6.61 -3.25 21.68
C ASN A 108 -7.03 -2.30 20.55
N PHE A 109 -7.43 -2.84 19.39
CA PHE A 109 -7.73 -2.05 18.20
C PHE A 109 -9.18 -2.20 17.75
N ASP A 110 -9.77 -1.11 17.28
CA ASP A 110 -11.06 -1.11 16.62
C ASP A 110 -10.91 -1.52 15.15
N VAL A 111 -9.82 -1.06 14.53
CA VAL A 111 -9.53 -1.31 13.11
C VAL A 111 -8.06 -1.66 12.93
N ILE A 112 -7.78 -2.65 12.10
CA ILE A 112 -6.46 -2.92 11.53
C ILE A 112 -6.54 -2.63 10.04
N THR A 113 -5.53 -1.96 9.47
CA THR A 113 -5.44 -1.65 8.04
C THR A 113 -4.20 -2.28 7.42
N ALA A 114 -4.32 -2.77 6.18
CA ALA A 114 -3.24 -3.22 5.33
C ALA A 114 -3.47 -2.67 3.92
N CYS A 115 -2.80 -1.56 3.60
CA CYS A 115 -2.99 -0.86 2.33
C CYS A 115 -1.79 -1.11 1.41
N GLN A 116 -1.98 -1.77 0.27
CA GLN A 116 -0.95 -2.10 -0.74
C GLN A 116 0.14 -3.08 -0.29
N CYS A 117 -0.04 -3.78 0.81
CA CYS A 117 1.04 -4.57 1.44
C CYS A 117 0.64 -6.01 1.78
N PHE A 118 -0.64 -6.34 1.73
CA PHE A 118 -1.17 -7.61 2.25
C PHE A 118 -0.49 -8.85 1.65
N MET A 119 -0.06 -8.80 0.38
CA MET A 119 0.64 -9.89 -0.31
C MET A 119 2.02 -10.22 0.28
N TYR A 120 2.57 -9.36 1.13
CA TYR A 120 3.90 -9.58 1.73
C TYR A 120 3.86 -10.36 3.04
N PHE A 121 2.69 -10.46 3.69
CA PHE A 121 2.55 -11.05 5.01
C PHE A 121 2.47 -12.57 5.00
N ASN A 122 3.03 -13.19 6.04
CA ASN A 122 2.71 -14.56 6.39
C ASN A 122 1.32 -14.61 7.05
N GLN A 123 0.31 -14.89 6.24
CA GLN A 123 -1.08 -14.85 6.66
C GLN A 123 -1.41 -15.85 7.78
N SER A 124 -0.71 -17.00 7.83
CA SER A 124 -0.92 -18.02 8.88
C SER A 124 -0.48 -17.53 10.26
N VAL A 125 0.48 -16.60 10.30
CA VAL A 125 0.93 -15.94 11.54
C VAL A 125 0.11 -14.69 11.83
N LEU A 126 -0.17 -13.89 10.80
CA LEU A 126 -0.81 -12.58 10.98
C LEU A 126 -2.27 -12.69 11.41
N PHE A 127 -3.11 -13.53 10.78
CA PHE A 127 -4.54 -13.56 11.09
C PHE A 127 -4.86 -13.94 12.54
N PRO A 128 -4.24 -14.97 13.15
CA PRO A 128 -4.47 -15.27 14.57
C PRO A 128 -4.07 -14.13 15.50
N LYS A 129 -2.99 -13.41 15.19
CA LYS A 129 -2.54 -12.24 15.95
C LYS A 129 -3.51 -11.07 15.78
N ALA A 130 -3.84 -10.72 14.55
CA ALA A 130 -4.78 -9.64 14.24
C ALA A 130 -6.15 -9.86 14.91
N TYR A 131 -6.65 -11.10 14.92
CA TYR A 131 -7.89 -11.46 15.59
C TYR A 131 -7.82 -11.20 17.11
N LYS A 132 -6.70 -11.55 17.76
CA LYS A 132 -6.50 -11.29 19.18
C LYS A 132 -6.39 -9.79 19.49
N TRP A 133 -5.70 -9.04 18.65
CA TRP A 133 -5.48 -7.61 18.85
C TRP A 133 -6.74 -6.78 18.62
N LEU A 134 -7.64 -7.25 17.75
CA LEU A 134 -8.91 -6.58 17.48
C LEU A 134 -9.87 -6.76 18.66
N LYS A 135 -10.62 -5.71 18.94
CA LYS A 135 -11.75 -5.75 19.87
C LYS A 135 -12.86 -6.66 19.33
N PRO A 136 -13.78 -7.15 20.19
CA PRO A 136 -15.02 -7.77 19.70
C PRO A 136 -15.71 -6.86 18.69
N ASN A 137 -16.11 -7.40 17.54
CA ASN A 137 -16.60 -6.65 16.38
C ASN A 137 -15.60 -5.70 15.72
N GLY A 138 -14.31 -5.83 16.00
CA GLY A 138 -13.26 -5.08 15.29
C GLY A 138 -13.11 -5.54 13.84
N HIS A 139 -12.48 -4.70 13.02
CA HIS A 139 -12.39 -4.87 11.58
C HIS A 139 -10.96 -4.88 11.06
N PHE A 140 -10.69 -5.76 10.10
CA PHE A 140 -9.42 -5.79 9.36
C PHE A 140 -9.69 -5.40 7.89
N LEU A 141 -9.20 -4.22 7.49
CA LEU A 141 -9.36 -3.69 6.14
C LEU A 141 -8.14 -4.02 5.28
N ILE A 142 -8.36 -4.77 4.20
CA ILE A 142 -7.35 -5.07 3.19
C ILE A 142 -7.67 -4.21 1.96
N MET A 143 -6.73 -3.33 1.57
CA MET A 143 -6.98 -2.29 0.58
C MET A 143 -5.93 -2.28 -0.51
N PHE A 144 -6.38 -2.10 -1.74
CA PHE A 144 -5.51 -1.92 -2.91
C PHE A 144 -6.01 -0.79 -3.80
N MET A 145 -5.07 -0.08 -4.41
CA MET A 145 -5.30 0.85 -5.50
C MET A 145 -4.22 0.63 -6.56
N ALA A 146 -4.61 0.28 -7.76
CA ALA A 146 -3.71 -0.02 -8.86
C ALA A 146 -4.11 0.75 -10.12
N TRP A 147 -3.14 1.21 -10.89
CA TRP A 147 -3.40 1.73 -12.24
C TRP A 147 -3.84 0.62 -13.18
N LEU A 148 -4.60 1.00 -14.20
CA LEU A 148 -5.15 0.09 -15.20
C LEU A 148 -4.38 0.25 -16.53
N PRO A 149 -3.31 -0.55 -16.76
CA PRO A 149 -2.45 -0.36 -17.91
C PRO A 149 -3.16 -0.66 -19.24
N PHE A 150 -4.18 -1.51 -19.26
CA PHE A 150 -4.94 -1.80 -20.47
C PHE A 150 -5.92 -0.68 -20.89
N GLU A 151 -6.09 0.32 -20.02
CA GLU A 151 -6.94 1.50 -20.25
C GLU A 151 -6.13 2.80 -20.40
N SER A 152 -4.80 2.70 -20.30
CA SER A 152 -3.87 3.83 -20.47
C SER A 152 -2.63 3.39 -21.23
N GLU A 153 -2.49 3.89 -22.46
CA GLU A 153 -1.31 3.63 -23.29
C GLU A 153 -0.03 4.03 -22.55
N LEU A 154 -0.02 5.20 -21.90
CA LEU A 154 1.13 5.67 -21.14
C LEU A 154 1.49 4.73 -19.96
N ALA A 155 0.49 4.24 -19.23
CA ALA A 155 0.74 3.28 -18.15
C ALA A 155 1.30 1.97 -18.68
N MET A 156 0.75 1.47 -19.81
CA MET A 156 1.23 0.25 -20.47
C MET A 156 2.68 0.41 -20.96
N GLU A 157 3.00 1.52 -21.64
CA GLU A 157 4.37 1.76 -22.12
C GLU A 157 5.36 1.96 -20.95
N SER A 158 4.92 2.58 -19.83
CA SER A 158 5.72 2.68 -18.61
C SER A 158 6.04 1.28 -18.04
N GLU A 159 5.05 0.37 -17.98
CA GLU A 159 5.26 -1.02 -17.54
C GLU A 159 6.22 -1.78 -18.47
N LYS A 160 6.09 -1.62 -19.78
CA LYS A 160 7.02 -2.23 -20.76
C LYS A 160 8.46 -1.79 -20.51
N LEU A 161 8.67 -0.50 -20.20
CA LEU A 161 10.00 -0.01 -19.86
C LEU A 161 10.51 -0.58 -18.53
N VAL A 162 9.67 -0.75 -17.52
CA VAL A 162 10.07 -1.44 -16.28
C VAL A 162 10.52 -2.86 -16.60
N LEU A 163 9.76 -3.59 -17.41
CA LEU A 163 10.06 -4.97 -17.79
C LEU A 163 11.31 -5.13 -18.65
N LYS A 164 11.66 -4.12 -19.44
CA LYS A 164 12.91 -4.10 -20.22
C LYS A 164 14.12 -4.19 -19.30
N TYR A 165 14.09 -3.49 -18.14
CA TYR A 165 15.18 -3.46 -17.16
C TYR A 165 15.03 -4.53 -16.07
N ASN A 166 13.80 -4.84 -15.67
CA ASN A 166 13.50 -5.85 -14.66
C ASN A 166 12.44 -6.84 -15.17
N PRO A 167 12.81 -7.82 -16.00
CA PRO A 167 11.85 -8.77 -16.59
C PRO A 167 11.09 -9.63 -15.60
N SER A 168 11.62 -9.79 -14.38
CA SER A 168 10.98 -10.57 -13.30
C SER A 168 9.91 -9.81 -12.53
N TRP A 169 9.77 -8.49 -12.75
CA TRP A 169 8.78 -7.69 -12.03
C TRP A 169 7.35 -8.18 -12.27
N SER A 170 6.70 -8.59 -11.18
CA SER A 170 5.34 -9.17 -11.21
C SER A 170 4.22 -8.14 -10.95
N GLY A 171 4.56 -6.87 -10.67
CA GLY A 171 3.57 -5.81 -10.37
C GLY A 171 2.91 -5.18 -11.59
N ARG A 172 2.91 -5.88 -12.72
CA ARG A 172 2.43 -5.44 -14.04
C ARG A 172 1.07 -6.01 -14.40
N GLY A 173 0.44 -5.42 -15.40
CA GLY A 173 -0.74 -5.99 -16.07
C GLY A 173 -1.96 -6.07 -15.16
N MET A 174 -2.09 -5.14 -14.22
CA MET A 174 -3.22 -5.13 -13.30
C MET A 174 -4.53 -4.89 -14.03
N THR A 175 -5.54 -5.67 -13.63
CA THR A 175 -6.92 -5.54 -14.09
C THR A 175 -7.81 -5.38 -12.86
N ARG A 176 -9.07 -5.05 -13.05
CA ARG A 176 -10.05 -5.08 -11.96
C ARG A 176 -10.21 -6.51 -11.45
N TYR A 177 -10.17 -6.66 -10.15
CA TYR A 177 -10.41 -7.93 -9.48
C TYR A 177 -11.09 -7.68 -8.14
N GLU A 178 -11.95 -8.58 -7.73
CA GLU A 178 -12.51 -8.54 -6.39
C GLU A 178 -11.53 -9.22 -5.42
N VAL A 179 -11.15 -8.49 -4.36
CA VAL A 179 -10.38 -9.10 -3.28
C VAL A 179 -11.31 -10.04 -2.52
N THR A 180 -10.99 -11.31 -2.54
CA THR A 180 -11.71 -12.32 -1.78
C THR A 180 -11.06 -12.57 -0.42
N ALA A 181 -11.87 -12.98 0.57
CA ALA A 181 -11.34 -13.32 1.88
C ALA A 181 -10.33 -14.48 1.78
N PRO A 182 -9.09 -14.28 2.26
CA PRO A 182 -8.08 -15.33 2.30
C PRO A 182 -8.59 -16.55 3.07
N GLU A 183 -8.26 -17.76 2.62
CA GLU A 183 -8.74 -19.00 3.24
C GLU A 183 -8.45 -19.04 4.75
N MET A 184 -7.25 -18.59 5.15
CA MET A 184 -6.82 -18.54 6.55
C MET A 184 -7.59 -17.57 7.43
N SER A 185 -8.31 -16.60 6.83
CA SER A 185 -9.15 -15.66 7.59
C SER A 185 -10.52 -16.23 7.95
N LYS A 186 -11.03 -17.20 7.18
CA LYS A 186 -12.43 -17.63 7.22
C LYS A 186 -12.90 -18.26 8.53
N SER A 187 -11.97 -18.82 9.32
CA SER A 187 -12.30 -19.35 10.66
C SER A 187 -12.40 -18.27 11.73
N LEU A 188 -11.82 -17.08 11.48
CA LEU A 188 -11.68 -15.99 12.46
C LEU A 188 -12.53 -14.78 12.10
N PHE A 189 -12.80 -14.56 10.82
CA PHE A 189 -13.45 -13.37 10.30
C PHE A 189 -14.60 -13.72 9.37
N ASP A 190 -15.61 -12.86 9.35
CA ASP A 190 -16.65 -12.81 8.34
C ASP A 190 -16.40 -11.63 7.39
N VAL A 191 -16.75 -11.75 6.12
CA VAL A 191 -16.75 -10.63 5.19
C VAL A 191 -17.92 -9.71 5.52
N ALA A 192 -17.61 -8.50 5.99
CA ALA A 192 -18.62 -7.49 6.28
C ALA A 192 -18.97 -6.68 5.03
N ASN A 193 -17.95 -6.26 4.27
CA ASN A 193 -18.13 -5.50 3.03
C ASN A 193 -17.02 -5.86 2.02
N THR A 194 -17.38 -5.75 0.74
CA THR A 194 -16.42 -5.64 -0.36
C THR A 194 -16.81 -4.43 -1.19
N VAL A 195 -15.88 -3.50 -1.37
CA VAL A 195 -16.12 -2.26 -2.11
C VAL A 195 -15.07 -2.13 -3.20
N SER A 196 -15.52 -1.83 -4.41
CA SER A 196 -14.65 -1.58 -5.55
C SER A 196 -15.17 -0.40 -6.35
N PHE A 197 -14.27 0.45 -6.83
CA PHE A 197 -14.62 1.59 -7.68
C PHE A 197 -13.42 2.04 -8.50
N ASP A 198 -13.70 2.71 -9.60
CA ASP A 198 -12.70 3.31 -10.46
C ASP A 198 -12.48 4.77 -10.07
N ILE A 199 -11.25 5.25 -10.31
CA ILE A 199 -10.90 6.64 -10.09
C ILE A 199 -9.79 7.08 -11.05
N ASP A 200 -9.96 8.25 -11.62
CA ASP A 200 -8.94 8.87 -12.46
C ASP A 200 -8.03 9.76 -11.62
N LEU A 201 -6.75 9.42 -11.55
CA LEU A 201 -5.77 10.20 -10.80
C LEU A 201 -4.99 11.14 -11.72
N PRO A 202 -4.88 12.44 -11.35
CA PRO A 202 -4.10 13.39 -12.11
C PRO A 202 -2.60 13.21 -11.83
N PHE A 203 -1.81 13.31 -12.88
CA PHE A 203 -0.35 13.30 -12.84
C PHE A 203 0.24 14.39 -13.74
N THR A 204 1.46 14.78 -13.40
CA THR A 204 2.40 15.44 -14.32
C THR A 204 3.41 14.43 -14.81
N ARG A 205 4.20 14.79 -15.83
CA ARG A 205 5.33 13.95 -16.26
C ARG A 205 6.29 13.62 -15.11
N GLU A 206 6.58 14.61 -14.25
CA GLU A 206 7.43 14.41 -13.07
C GLU A 206 6.81 13.44 -12.07
N THR A 207 5.55 13.68 -11.69
CA THR A 207 4.91 12.88 -10.63
C THR A 207 4.66 11.44 -11.08
N TRP A 208 4.31 11.20 -12.35
CA TRP A 208 4.19 9.85 -12.88
C TRP A 208 5.55 9.15 -12.98
N HIS A 209 6.59 9.86 -13.45
CA HIS A 209 7.95 9.32 -13.45
C HIS A 209 8.37 8.85 -12.06
N GLY A 210 8.21 9.72 -11.06
CA GLY A 210 8.54 9.42 -9.67
C GLY A 210 7.67 8.28 -9.09
N ARG A 211 6.38 8.23 -9.46
CA ARG A 211 5.46 7.16 -9.07
C ARG A 211 5.94 5.78 -9.55
N ILE A 212 6.40 5.68 -10.81
CA ILE A 212 6.93 4.43 -11.37
C ILE A 212 8.31 4.14 -10.76
N LYS A 213 9.19 5.14 -10.63
CA LYS A 213 10.50 4.97 -9.98
C LYS A 213 10.37 4.41 -8.56
N ALA A 214 9.41 4.90 -7.78
CA ALA A 214 9.13 4.44 -6.43
C ALA A 214 8.46 3.04 -6.37
N CYS A 215 8.43 2.28 -7.46
CA CYS A 215 7.90 0.92 -7.47
C CYS A 215 8.98 -0.13 -7.17
N ARG A 216 8.50 -1.33 -6.80
CA ARG A 216 9.34 -2.52 -6.63
C ARG A 216 10.07 -2.91 -7.93
N GLY A 217 9.53 -2.56 -9.07
CA GLY A 217 10.14 -2.85 -10.37
C GLY A 217 11.43 -2.07 -10.63
N ILE A 218 11.62 -0.90 -10.02
CA ILE A 218 12.76 -0.01 -10.23
C ILE A 218 13.45 0.31 -8.89
N GLY A 219 12.96 1.27 -8.11
CA GLY A 219 13.70 1.84 -6.98
C GLY A 219 13.86 0.91 -5.77
N ALA A 220 12.96 -0.05 -5.58
CA ALA A 220 13.08 -1.07 -4.54
C ALA A 220 13.60 -2.42 -5.07
N SER A 221 14.05 -2.47 -6.32
CA SER A 221 14.60 -3.67 -6.97
C SER A 221 16.10 -3.84 -6.73
N ASN A 222 16.67 -4.92 -7.28
CA ASN A 222 18.10 -5.19 -7.30
C ASN A 222 18.83 -4.57 -8.51
N LEU A 223 18.20 -3.65 -9.23
CA LEU A 223 18.86 -2.92 -10.32
C LEU A 223 20.00 -2.08 -9.77
N ASN A 224 21.11 -2.05 -10.49
CA ASN A 224 22.23 -1.18 -10.14
C ASN A 224 21.96 0.28 -10.55
N THR A 225 22.81 1.19 -10.10
CA THR A 225 22.66 2.63 -10.34
C THR A 225 22.63 2.97 -11.84
N GLU A 226 23.44 2.31 -12.65
CA GLU A 226 23.50 2.56 -14.10
C GLU A 226 22.21 2.12 -14.79
N GLU A 227 21.68 0.96 -14.44
CA GLU A 227 20.41 0.46 -14.96
C GLU A 227 19.26 1.40 -14.61
N ILE A 228 19.20 1.89 -13.36
CA ILE A 228 18.20 2.86 -12.92
C ILE A 228 18.34 4.18 -13.72
N LEU A 229 19.55 4.71 -13.88
CA LEU A 229 19.78 5.95 -14.64
C LEU A 229 19.40 5.80 -16.12
N ASN A 230 19.69 4.66 -16.73
CA ASN A 230 19.30 4.36 -18.11
C ASN A 230 17.78 4.26 -18.24
N TRP A 231 17.12 3.57 -17.31
CA TRP A 231 15.66 3.53 -17.25
C TRP A 231 15.06 4.94 -17.08
N GLU A 232 15.58 5.77 -16.18
CA GLU A 232 15.10 7.14 -15.98
C GLU A 232 15.15 7.96 -17.27
N LYS A 233 16.27 7.86 -18.00
CA LYS A 233 16.47 8.56 -19.27
C LYS A 233 15.44 8.14 -20.31
N GLU A 234 15.21 6.83 -20.46
CA GLU A 234 14.24 6.32 -21.42
C GLU A 234 12.80 6.66 -21.01
N HIS A 235 12.48 6.54 -19.72
CA HIS A 235 11.13 6.87 -19.24
C HIS A 235 10.81 8.37 -19.37
N LYS A 236 11.78 9.25 -19.09
CA LYS A 236 11.63 10.71 -19.34
C LYS A 236 11.44 11.01 -20.83
N LYS A 237 12.14 10.28 -21.71
CA LYS A 237 11.96 10.40 -23.16
C LYS A 237 10.54 9.92 -23.58
N LEU A 238 10.04 8.81 -23.05
CA LEU A 238 8.66 8.38 -23.27
C LEU A 238 7.68 9.47 -22.83
N LEU A 239 7.83 10.00 -21.62
CA LEU A 239 6.93 11.02 -21.07
C LEU A 239 6.94 12.31 -21.89
N SER A 240 8.03 12.65 -22.56
CA SER A 240 8.08 13.84 -23.43
C SER A 240 7.15 13.79 -24.62
N LEU A 241 6.65 12.60 -25.00
CA LEU A 241 5.67 12.41 -26.08
C LEU A 241 4.22 12.67 -25.64
N TYR A 242 3.97 12.83 -24.35
CA TYR A 242 2.63 13.05 -23.79
C TYR A 242 2.49 14.50 -23.27
N PRO A 243 1.27 15.01 -23.04
CA PRO A 243 1.04 16.30 -22.39
C PRO A 243 1.72 16.39 -21.02
N GLU A 244 1.98 17.61 -20.52
CA GLU A 244 2.53 17.82 -19.17
C GLU A 244 1.59 17.31 -18.07
N HIS A 245 0.28 17.49 -18.27
CA HIS A 245 -0.78 17.05 -17.36
C HIS A 245 -1.63 15.99 -18.04
N PHE A 246 -1.88 14.89 -17.34
CA PHE A 246 -2.73 13.79 -17.80
C PHE A 246 -3.35 13.06 -16.60
N THR A 247 -4.33 12.22 -16.87
CA THR A 247 -4.92 11.32 -15.88
C THR A 247 -4.55 9.87 -16.18
N ILE A 248 -4.43 9.06 -15.13
CA ILE A 248 -4.24 7.61 -15.22
C ILE A 248 -5.40 6.93 -14.50
N PRO A 249 -6.17 6.09 -15.19
CA PRO A 249 -7.24 5.33 -14.57
C PRO A 249 -6.68 4.35 -13.54
N HIS A 250 -7.31 4.33 -12.37
CA HIS A 250 -7.00 3.42 -11.27
C HIS A 250 -8.24 2.69 -10.84
N TYR A 251 -8.03 1.54 -10.24
CA TYR A 251 -9.03 0.72 -9.60
C TYR A 251 -8.71 0.61 -8.11
N VAL A 252 -9.73 0.81 -7.28
CA VAL A 252 -9.67 0.67 -5.84
C VAL A 252 -10.48 -0.53 -5.42
N THR A 253 -9.97 -1.31 -4.46
CA THR A 253 -10.73 -2.36 -3.81
C THR A 253 -10.44 -2.36 -2.30
N ILE A 254 -11.50 -2.54 -1.50
CA ILE A 254 -11.47 -2.61 -0.04
C ILE A 254 -12.23 -3.87 0.36
N LEU A 255 -11.53 -4.79 1.00
CA LEU A 255 -12.14 -5.94 1.68
C LEU A 255 -12.18 -5.66 3.17
N ASP A 256 -13.34 -5.74 3.76
CA ASP A 256 -13.61 -5.55 5.17
C ASP A 256 -13.91 -6.89 5.84
N LEU A 257 -13.02 -7.33 6.70
CA LEU A 257 -13.12 -8.55 7.49
C LEU A 257 -13.48 -8.19 8.93
N LYS A 258 -14.65 -8.60 9.38
CA LYS A 258 -15.12 -8.39 10.77
C LYS A 258 -14.80 -9.62 11.63
N CYS A 259 -14.29 -9.39 12.84
CA CYS A 259 -14.09 -10.46 13.83
C CYS A 259 -15.38 -11.22 14.08
N ARG A 260 -15.30 -12.55 14.00
CA ARG A 260 -16.42 -13.42 14.42
C ARG A 260 -16.64 -13.29 15.91
N SER A 261 -17.88 -13.16 16.29
CA SER A 261 -18.26 -13.29 17.70
C SER A 261 -18.03 -14.74 18.13
N ASN A 262 -17.23 -14.94 19.17
CA ASN A 262 -17.22 -16.26 19.84
C ASN A 262 -18.61 -16.48 20.38
N GLY A 263 -19.34 -17.46 19.83
CA GLY A 263 -20.66 -17.86 20.28
C GLY A 263 -20.64 -18.40 21.71
#